data_de9946c56dd8d75262efd6615a0ef46e
#
_entry.id   de9946c56dd8d75262efd6615a0ef46e
#
_cell.length_a   1.000
_cell.length_b   1.000
_cell.length_c   1.000
_cell.angle_alpha   90.00
_cell.angle_beta   90.00
_cell.angle_gamma   90.00
#
_symmetry.space_group_name_H-M   'P 1'
#
loop_
_entity.id
_entity.type
_entity.pdbx_description
1 polymer ?
#
loop_
_entity_poly.entity_id
_entity_poly.type
_entity_poly.pdbx_seq_one_letter_code
_entity_poly.pdbx_strand_id
1 'polypeptide(L)'
;NWVHKVFPRYHEHKKIMINQKWGQLYNQYHNVFYNPNELEDKIKELLKNDEVQNKKGIVEYIFDGKEKHLNLRAFTESQKLTAYENQNGICSICGEHYEYEQMEGDHITPWIEGGKTVQENCQMLCKECNRRKGSK
;
A
#
# COMPACT_ATOMS: atom_id res chain seq x y z
N ASN A 1 0.55 -11.66 27.77
CA ASN A 1 0.30 -12.55 26.63
C ASN A 1 1.07 -12.09 25.40
N TRP A 2 1.04 -12.87 24.34
CA TRP A 2 1.78 -12.57 23.13
C TRP A 2 1.45 -11.21 22.52
N VAL A 3 0.17 -10.88 22.42
CA VAL A 3 -0.27 -9.61 21.82
C VAL A 3 0.37 -8.42 22.54
N HIS A 4 0.36 -8.43 23.85
CA HIS A 4 0.92 -7.33 24.65
C HIS A 4 2.44 -7.29 24.64
N LYS A 5 3.08 -8.43 24.37
CA LYS A 5 4.54 -8.46 24.18
C LYS A 5 4.94 -7.82 22.86
N VAL A 6 4.19 -8.11 21.81
CA VAL A 6 4.46 -7.55 20.47
C VAL A 6 4.03 -6.08 20.40
N PHE A 7 2.90 -5.76 21.01
CA PHE A 7 2.33 -4.42 21.00
C PHE A 7 2.12 -3.91 22.43
N PRO A 8 3.18 -3.46 23.09
CA PRO A 8 3.07 -2.98 24.49
C PRO A 8 2.12 -1.78 24.64
N ARG A 9 1.92 -1.03 23.57
CA ARG A 9 1.03 0.13 23.57
C ARG A 9 -0.32 -0.16 22.94
N TYR A 10 -0.77 -1.40 23.07
CA TYR A 10 -2.07 -1.84 22.54
C TYR A 10 -3.20 -0.87 22.85
N HIS A 11 -3.28 -0.39 24.10
CA HIS A 11 -4.36 0.49 24.51
C HIS A 11 -4.32 1.87 23.84
N GLU A 12 -3.14 2.34 23.45
CA GLU A 12 -3.02 3.62 22.76
C GLU A 12 -3.49 3.51 21.32
N HIS A 13 -3.49 2.30 20.76
CA HIS A 13 -3.91 2.04 19.38
C HIS A 13 -5.16 1.17 19.33
N LYS A 14 -6.01 1.28 20.33
CA LYS A 14 -7.18 0.41 20.49
C LYS A 14 -8.04 0.32 19.24
N LYS A 15 -8.24 1.44 18.54
CA LYS A 15 -9.11 1.46 17.36
C LYS A 15 -8.69 0.49 16.27
N ILE A 16 -7.38 0.29 16.08
CA ILE A 16 -6.88 -0.63 15.07
C ILE A 16 -6.61 -2.02 15.64
N MET A 17 -6.51 -2.16 16.96
CA MET A 17 -6.16 -3.44 17.59
C MET A 17 -7.37 -4.32 17.89
N ILE A 18 -8.51 -3.73 18.23
CA ILE A 18 -9.69 -4.52 18.56
C ILE A 18 -10.25 -5.19 17.30
N ASN A 19 -10.88 -6.34 17.50
CA ASN A 19 -11.51 -7.11 16.43
C ASN A 19 -10.56 -7.63 15.36
N GLN A 20 -9.27 -7.72 15.69
CA GLN A 20 -8.32 -8.41 14.84
C GLN A 20 -8.45 -9.93 15.04
N LYS A 21 -8.03 -10.68 14.05
CA LYS A 21 -8.05 -12.14 14.12
C LYS A 21 -6.85 -12.65 14.92
N TRP A 22 -6.79 -12.28 16.19
CA TRP A 22 -5.62 -12.54 17.04
C TRP A 22 -5.25 -14.03 17.15
N GLY A 23 -6.25 -14.92 17.19
CA GLY A 23 -5.97 -16.34 17.23
C GLY A 23 -5.22 -16.84 16.02
N GLN A 24 -5.63 -16.40 14.83
CA GLN A 24 -4.96 -16.76 13.58
C GLN A 24 -3.57 -16.14 13.51
N LEU A 25 -3.44 -14.88 13.92
CA LEU A 25 -2.15 -14.19 13.92
C LEU A 25 -1.18 -14.87 14.88
N TYR A 26 -1.65 -15.27 16.05
CA TYR A 26 -0.84 -16.01 16.99
C TYR A 26 -0.34 -17.31 16.36
N ASN A 27 -1.24 -18.10 15.77
CA ASN A 27 -0.88 -19.38 15.16
C ASN A 27 0.20 -19.21 14.08
N GLN A 28 0.13 -18.15 13.31
CA GLN A 28 1.05 -17.92 12.20
C GLN A 28 2.38 -17.30 12.63
N TYR A 29 2.36 -16.40 13.62
CA TYR A 29 3.50 -15.52 13.86
C TYR A 29 4.11 -15.60 15.26
N HIS A 30 3.57 -16.37 16.18
CA HIS A 30 4.06 -16.36 17.56
C HIS A 30 5.50 -16.88 17.71
N ASN A 31 5.99 -17.63 16.72
CA ASN A 31 7.36 -18.14 16.73
C ASN A 31 8.37 -17.17 16.08
N VAL A 32 7.89 -16.06 15.54
CA VAL A 32 8.75 -15.06 14.93
C VAL A 32 9.11 -14.01 15.97
N PHE A 33 10.38 -13.63 16.01
CA PHE A 33 10.81 -12.55 16.91
C PHE A 33 10.45 -11.19 16.32
N TYR A 34 9.86 -10.33 17.12
CA TYR A 34 9.56 -8.94 16.75
C TYR A 34 10.14 -8.00 17.77
N ASN A 35 10.72 -6.91 17.29
CA ASN A 35 11.18 -5.81 18.16
C ASN A 35 9.98 -4.88 18.39
N PRO A 36 9.43 -4.81 19.62
CA PRO A 36 8.24 -3.99 19.87
C PRO A 36 8.42 -2.52 19.54
N ASN A 37 9.63 -1.99 19.73
CA ASN A 37 9.90 -0.57 19.44
C ASN A 37 9.84 -0.29 17.95
N GLU A 38 10.39 -1.18 17.13
CA GLU A 38 10.33 -1.04 15.68
C GLU A 38 8.91 -1.13 15.18
N LEU A 39 8.11 -2.05 15.74
CA LEU A 39 6.71 -2.18 15.35
C LEU A 39 5.91 -0.95 15.76
N GLU A 40 6.19 -0.39 16.91
CA GLU A 40 5.50 0.82 17.38
C GLU A 40 5.79 2.00 16.45
N ASP A 41 7.05 2.18 16.06
CA ASP A 41 7.43 3.24 15.12
C ASP A 41 6.72 3.06 13.77
N LYS A 42 6.62 1.83 13.31
CA LYS A 42 5.95 1.53 12.06
C LYS A 42 4.45 1.82 12.13
N ILE A 43 3.81 1.47 13.24
CA ILE A 43 2.40 1.78 13.46
C ILE A 43 2.16 3.28 13.40
N LYS A 44 2.99 4.05 14.11
CA LYS A 44 2.84 5.51 14.14
C LYS A 44 3.01 6.12 12.75
N GLU A 45 4.00 5.65 12.01
CA GLU A 45 4.25 6.12 10.66
C GLU A 45 3.05 5.83 9.74
N LEU A 46 2.53 4.60 9.79
CA LEU A 46 1.41 4.20 8.94
C LEU A 46 0.10 4.90 9.31
N LEU A 47 -0.11 5.18 10.60
CA LEU A 47 -1.29 5.92 11.04
C LEU A 47 -1.30 7.35 10.50
N LYS A 48 -0.13 7.94 10.31
CA LYS A 48 0.00 9.31 9.78
C LYS A 48 0.04 9.36 8.25
N ASN A 49 0.14 8.22 7.59
CA ASN A 49 0.27 8.16 6.15
C ASN A 49 -1.10 8.28 5.47
N ASP A 50 -1.34 9.39 4.77
CA ASP A 50 -2.61 9.67 4.10
C ASP A 50 -2.93 8.70 2.98
N GLU A 51 -1.94 7.99 2.45
CA GLU A 51 -2.16 6.99 1.40
C GLU A 51 -2.82 5.73 1.96
N VAL A 52 -2.66 5.47 3.25
CA VAL A 52 -3.24 4.30 3.92
C VAL A 52 -4.69 4.61 4.29
N GLN A 53 -5.64 4.03 3.57
CA GLN A 53 -7.05 4.28 3.80
C GLN A 53 -7.67 3.33 4.83
N ASN A 54 -7.18 2.09 4.90
CA ASN A 54 -7.67 1.11 5.87
C ASN A 54 -6.71 1.01 7.05
N LYS A 55 -6.94 1.81 8.07
CA LYS A 55 -6.04 1.84 9.23
C LYS A 55 -6.05 0.52 10.02
N LYS A 56 -7.17 -0.18 10.07
CA LYS A 56 -7.24 -1.49 10.73
C LYS A 56 -6.37 -2.54 10.05
N GLY A 57 -6.14 -2.39 8.75
CA GLY A 57 -5.28 -3.29 8.00
C GLY A 57 -3.80 -3.17 8.35
N ILE A 58 -3.42 -2.12 9.08
CA ILE A 58 -2.03 -1.91 9.48
C ILE A 58 -1.49 -3.11 10.25
N VAL A 59 -2.29 -3.69 11.16
CA VAL A 59 -1.86 -4.82 11.99
C VAL A 59 -1.47 -6.01 11.12
N GLU A 60 -2.34 -6.40 10.18
CA GLU A 60 -2.04 -7.52 9.28
C GLU A 60 -0.84 -7.20 8.39
N TYR A 61 -0.75 -5.97 7.91
CA TYR A 61 0.38 -5.54 7.08
C TYR A 61 1.70 -5.68 7.82
N ILE A 62 1.73 -5.31 9.10
CA ILE A 62 2.95 -5.41 9.92
C ILE A 62 3.45 -6.86 9.95
N PHE A 63 2.54 -7.83 10.01
CA PHE A 63 2.92 -9.23 10.08
C PHE A 63 3.31 -9.82 8.72
N ASP A 64 2.54 -9.55 7.67
CA ASP A 64 2.78 -10.23 6.38
C ASP A 64 3.35 -9.36 5.28
N GLY A 65 3.39 -8.04 5.48
CA GLY A 65 3.95 -7.11 4.50
C GLY A 65 3.12 -6.92 3.24
N LYS A 66 1.87 -7.38 3.24
CA LYS A 66 1.01 -7.30 2.07
C LYS A 66 0.23 -5.99 2.04
N GLU A 67 0.52 -5.17 1.05
CA GLU A 67 -0.10 -3.84 0.91
C GLU A 67 -1.61 -3.88 0.72
N LYS A 68 -2.16 -5.01 0.28
CA LYS A 68 -3.60 -5.14 0.08
C LYS A 68 -4.42 -4.84 1.34
N HIS A 69 -3.83 -5.07 2.51
CA HIS A 69 -4.52 -4.81 3.78
C HIS A 69 -4.74 -3.31 4.02
N LEU A 70 -3.96 -2.47 3.38
CA LEU A 70 -3.94 -1.03 3.66
C LEU A 70 -4.93 -0.24 2.81
N ASN A 71 -5.47 -0.85 1.75
CA ASN A 71 -6.33 -0.15 0.80
C ASN A 71 -5.73 1.19 0.39
N LEU A 72 -4.53 1.16 -0.18
CA LEU A 72 -3.81 2.35 -0.57
C LEU A 72 -4.60 3.16 -1.59
N ARG A 73 -4.42 4.49 -1.59
CA ARG A 73 -5.10 5.38 -2.52
C ARG A 73 -4.79 5.00 -3.95
N ALA A 74 -5.81 5.11 -4.81
CA ALA A 74 -5.69 4.90 -6.24
C ALA A 74 -5.90 6.24 -6.95
N PHE A 75 -5.33 6.40 -8.14
CA PHE A 75 -5.55 7.59 -8.93
C PHE A 75 -7.00 7.68 -9.37
N THR A 76 -7.52 8.91 -9.40
CA THR A 76 -8.86 9.19 -9.90
C THR A 76 -8.88 9.07 -11.42
N GLU A 77 -10.08 8.98 -11.98
CA GLU A 77 -10.26 9.01 -13.44
C GLU A 77 -9.65 10.28 -14.03
N SER A 78 -9.87 11.42 -13.38
CA SER A 78 -9.34 12.70 -13.84
C SER A 78 -7.82 12.69 -13.90
N GLN A 79 -7.17 12.14 -12.89
CA GLN A 79 -5.71 12.03 -12.86
C GLN A 79 -5.19 11.13 -13.99
N LYS A 80 -5.87 10.01 -14.20
CA LYS A 80 -5.48 9.07 -15.27
C LYS A 80 -5.66 9.67 -16.66
N LEU A 81 -6.78 10.34 -16.89
CA LEU A 81 -7.03 11.02 -18.18
C LEU A 81 -5.99 12.08 -18.47
N THR A 82 -5.64 12.87 -17.45
CA THR A 82 -4.61 13.91 -17.58
C THR A 82 -3.26 13.27 -17.95
N ALA A 83 -2.89 12.21 -17.27
CA ALA A 83 -1.63 11.50 -17.59
C ALA A 83 -1.68 10.92 -19.00
N TYR A 84 -2.81 10.33 -19.38
CA TYR A 84 -2.98 9.78 -20.72
C TYR A 84 -2.76 10.84 -21.80
N GLU A 85 -3.38 12.01 -21.63
CA GLU A 85 -3.22 13.12 -22.57
C GLU A 85 -1.79 13.63 -22.59
N ASN A 86 -1.18 13.80 -21.44
CA ASN A 86 0.21 14.26 -21.35
C ASN A 86 1.18 13.30 -22.05
N GLN A 87 0.86 12.03 -22.08
CA GLN A 87 1.66 10.98 -22.73
C GLN A 87 1.27 10.74 -24.18
N ASN A 88 0.26 11.46 -24.70
CA ASN A 88 -0.30 11.26 -26.03
C ASN A 88 -0.71 9.80 -26.28
N GLY A 89 -1.22 9.14 -25.24
CA GLY A 89 -1.65 7.74 -25.31
C GLY A 89 -0.53 6.74 -25.41
N ILE A 90 0.71 7.14 -25.13
CA ILE A 90 1.89 6.28 -25.27
C ILE A 90 2.28 5.71 -23.91
N CYS A 91 2.42 4.39 -23.83
CA CYS A 91 2.89 3.73 -22.62
C CYS A 91 4.28 4.23 -22.23
N SER A 92 4.45 4.63 -20.98
CA SER A 92 5.73 5.18 -20.50
C SER A 92 6.89 4.18 -20.54
N ILE A 93 6.59 2.90 -20.60
CA ILE A 93 7.62 1.85 -20.56
C ILE A 93 7.94 1.32 -21.96
N CYS A 94 6.91 0.80 -22.66
CA CYS A 94 7.18 0.16 -23.97
C CYS A 94 7.13 1.14 -25.14
N GLY A 95 6.60 2.34 -24.94
CA GLY A 95 6.59 3.34 -26.01
C GLY A 95 5.54 3.16 -27.09
N GLU A 96 4.65 2.19 -26.93
CA GLU A 96 3.59 1.95 -27.89
C GLU A 96 2.33 2.75 -27.55
N HIS A 97 1.54 3.07 -28.57
CA HIS A 97 0.27 3.78 -28.39
C HIS A 97 -0.84 2.82 -28.05
N TYR A 98 -1.70 3.19 -27.09
CA TYR A 98 -2.87 2.44 -26.69
C TYR A 98 -4.06 3.35 -26.47
N GLU A 99 -5.27 2.80 -26.58
CA GLU A 99 -6.47 3.51 -26.16
C GLU A 99 -6.51 3.58 -24.64
N TYR A 100 -7.21 4.57 -24.12
CA TYR A 100 -7.30 4.80 -22.68
C TYR A 100 -7.71 3.53 -21.92
N GLU A 101 -8.71 2.80 -22.45
CA GLU A 101 -9.26 1.60 -21.81
C GLU A 101 -8.27 0.44 -21.76
N GLN A 102 -7.21 0.51 -22.54
CA GLN A 102 -6.18 -0.52 -22.59
C GLN A 102 -5.03 -0.22 -21.63
N MET A 103 -5.11 0.89 -20.92
CA MET A 103 -4.03 1.33 -20.04
C MET A 103 -4.50 1.43 -18.60
N GLU A 104 -3.55 1.44 -17.69
CA GLU A 104 -3.81 1.53 -16.27
C GLU A 104 -2.92 2.61 -15.64
N GLY A 105 -3.45 3.26 -14.60
CA GLY A 105 -2.69 4.25 -13.86
C GLY A 105 -1.70 3.56 -12.92
N ASP A 106 -0.52 4.12 -12.83
CA ASP A 106 0.56 3.57 -12.03
C ASP A 106 1.31 4.68 -11.33
N HIS A 107 1.82 4.39 -10.14
CA HIS A 107 2.67 5.31 -9.41
C HIS A 107 4.10 5.21 -9.96
N ILE A 108 4.63 6.33 -10.47
CA ILE A 108 6.02 6.37 -10.97
C ILE A 108 6.95 5.95 -9.84
N THR A 109 6.81 6.58 -8.68
CA THR A 109 7.47 6.16 -7.45
C THR A 109 6.47 5.36 -6.63
N PRO A 110 6.74 4.09 -6.35
CA PRO A 110 5.80 3.26 -5.57
C PRO A 110 5.60 3.78 -4.16
N TRP A 111 4.44 3.46 -3.58
CA TRP A 111 4.13 3.86 -2.22
C TRP A 111 5.22 3.45 -1.22
N ILE A 112 5.74 2.23 -1.34
CA ILE A 112 6.75 1.72 -0.41
C ILE A 112 8.04 2.56 -0.43
N GLU A 113 8.28 3.27 -1.52
CA GLU A 113 9.44 4.16 -1.67
C GLU A 113 9.09 5.62 -1.40
N GLY A 114 7.92 5.88 -0.82
CA GLY A 114 7.48 7.22 -0.47
C GLY A 114 6.61 7.91 -1.51
N GLY A 115 6.21 7.20 -2.56
CA GLY A 115 5.38 7.78 -3.61
C GLY A 115 3.98 8.14 -3.11
N LYS A 116 3.44 9.23 -3.65
CA LYS A 116 2.11 9.73 -3.31
C LYS A 116 1.18 9.64 -4.50
N THR A 117 -0.13 9.65 -4.22
CA THR A 117 -1.16 9.60 -5.25
C THR A 117 -1.50 11.02 -5.67
N VAL A 118 -0.53 11.64 -6.34
CA VAL A 118 -0.65 13.01 -6.89
C VAL A 118 -0.37 12.97 -8.39
N GLN A 119 -0.82 14.00 -9.10
CA GLN A 119 -0.71 14.03 -10.56
C GLN A 119 0.72 13.83 -11.05
N GLU A 120 1.69 14.45 -10.40
CA GLU A 120 3.10 14.36 -10.79
C GLU A 120 3.66 12.95 -10.70
N ASN A 121 3.02 12.09 -9.93
CA ASN A 121 3.44 10.71 -9.73
C ASN A 121 2.57 9.71 -10.49
N CYS A 122 1.70 10.19 -11.37
CA CYS A 122 0.80 9.36 -12.15
C CYS A 122 1.35 9.14 -13.55
N GLN A 123 1.49 7.87 -13.93
CA GLN A 123 1.79 7.52 -15.32
C GLN A 123 0.78 6.48 -15.80
N MET A 124 0.55 6.46 -17.11
CA MET A 124 -0.29 5.44 -17.73
C MET A 124 0.60 4.39 -18.38
N LEU A 125 0.32 3.15 -18.09
CA LEU A 125 1.03 2.00 -18.64
C LEU A 125 0.03 1.08 -19.34
N CYS A 126 0.47 0.39 -20.39
CA CYS A 126 -0.35 -0.67 -20.93
C CYS A 126 -0.46 -1.77 -19.88
N LYS A 127 -1.50 -2.59 -19.98
CA LYS A 127 -1.77 -3.61 -18.95
C LYS A 127 -0.61 -4.57 -18.77
N GLU A 128 0.07 -4.93 -19.84
CA GLU A 128 1.21 -5.84 -19.76
C GLU A 128 2.39 -5.23 -19.01
N CYS A 129 2.76 -3.99 -19.36
CA CYS A 129 3.87 -3.31 -18.67
C CYS A 129 3.56 -3.08 -17.20
N ASN A 130 2.30 -2.73 -16.89
CA ASN A 130 1.88 -2.53 -15.52
C ASN A 130 1.96 -3.84 -14.73
N ARG A 131 1.51 -4.93 -15.32
CA ARG A 131 1.58 -6.25 -14.68
C ARG A 131 3.02 -6.67 -14.41
N ARG A 132 3.93 -6.46 -15.36
CA ARG A 132 5.35 -6.78 -15.19
C ARG A 132 5.97 -5.96 -14.06
N LYS A 133 5.65 -4.68 -14.00
CA LYS A 133 6.15 -3.80 -12.96
C LYS A 133 5.62 -4.22 -11.58
N GLY A 134 4.33 -4.52 -11.52
CA GLY A 134 3.67 -4.89 -10.26
C GLY A 134 4.06 -6.24 -9.70
N SER A 135 4.68 -7.10 -10.50
CA SER A 135 5.05 -8.44 -10.06
C SER A 135 6.46 -8.51 -9.44
N LYS A 136 7.05 -7.38 -9.22
CA LYS A 136 8.38 -7.32 -8.58
C LYS A 136 8.28 -7.46 -7.07
#